data_57f5f311b0b6f8c1b3b3b14227d97e73
#
_entry.id   57f5f311b0b6f8c1b3b3b14227d97e73
#
_cell.length_a   1.000
_cell.length_b   1.000
_cell.length_c   1.000
_cell.angle_alpha   90.00
_cell.angle_beta   90.00
_cell.angle_gamma   90.00
#
_symmetry.space_group_name_H-M   'P 1'
#
loop_
_entity.id
_entity.type
_entity.pdbx_description
1 polymer ?
#
loop_
_entity_poly.entity_id
_entity_poly.type
_entity_poly.pdbx_seq_one_letter_code
_entity_poly.pdbx_strand_id
1 'polypeptide(L)'
;MVKKRVGLLILNDDLNHIKFVTDVLSQTLGYHPTQAFQCANLIDKRGSYIVKEFDFKDKHKAELYRSVLINAGLITKIIPL
;
A
#
# COMPACT_ATOMS: atom_id res chain seq x y z
N MET A 1 -21.74 12.14 12.35
CA MET A 1 -21.60 11.93 10.91
C MET A 1 -20.43 10.98 10.67
N VAL A 2 -20.65 9.91 9.93
CA VAL A 2 -19.59 8.94 9.65
C VAL A 2 -18.73 9.46 8.50
N LYS A 3 -17.43 9.61 8.75
CA LYS A 3 -16.48 9.96 7.70
C LYS A 3 -16.24 8.75 6.81
N LYS A 4 -16.42 8.93 5.51
CA LYS A 4 -16.05 7.88 4.54
C LYS A 4 -14.55 7.93 4.31
N ARG A 5 -13.91 6.76 4.36
CA ARG A 5 -12.48 6.60 4.13
C ARG A 5 -12.23 5.47 3.15
N VAL A 6 -11.08 5.50 2.53
CA VAL A 6 -10.61 4.41 1.66
C VAL A 6 -9.23 3.97 2.12
N GLY A 7 -8.93 2.70 1.88
CA GLY A 7 -7.64 2.12 2.21
C GLY A 7 -6.90 1.69 0.96
N LEU A 8 -5.60 1.90 0.96
CA LEU A 8 -4.71 1.42 -0.09
C LEU A 8 -4.18 0.06 0.35
N LEU A 9 -4.75 -1.00 -0.23
CA LEU A 9 -4.47 -2.39 0.15
C LEU A 9 -3.47 -2.99 -0.81
N ILE A 10 -2.40 -3.59 -0.26
CA ILE A 10 -1.44 -4.35 -1.06
C ILE A 10 -1.59 -5.82 -0.70
N LEU A 11 -1.69 -6.66 -1.73
CA LEU A 11 -1.78 -8.11 -1.58
C LEU A 11 -0.41 -8.74 -1.74
N ASN A 12 -0.17 -9.80 -0.98
CA ASN A 12 1.06 -10.56 -1.09
C ASN A 12 1.18 -11.19 -2.48
N ASP A 13 2.40 -11.20 -2.99
CA ASP A 13 2.74 -11.80 -4.26
C ASP A 13 4.01 -12.62 -4.03
N ASP A 14 3.93 -13.92 -4.31
CA ASP A 14 5.04 -14.85 -4.12
C ASP A 14 6.26 -14.50 -4.97
N LEU A 15 6.10 -13.66 -5.98
CA LEU A 15 7.18 -13.25 -6.87
C LEU A 15 8.01 -12.09 -6.31
N ASN A 16 7.50 -11.38 -5.30
CA ASN A 16 8.16 -10.19 -4.76
C ASN A 16 8.78 -10.46 -3.40
N HIS A 17 10.08 -10.18 -3.27
CA HIS A 17 10.77 -10.26 -1.98
C HIS A 17 10.38 -9.10 -1.08
N ILE A 18 10.44 -9.32 0.23
CA ILE A 18 10.17 -8.29 1.25
C ILE A 18 11.04 -7.05 1.01
N LYS A 19 12.30 -7.23 0.65
CA LYS A 19 13.21 -6.10 0.39
C LYS A 19 12.70 -5.25 -0.77
N PHE A 20 12.25 -5.88 -1.85
CA PHE A 20 11.72 -5.16 -3.01
C PHE A 20 10.47 -4.35 -2.63
N VAL A 21 9.54 -4.99 -1.90
CA VAL A 21 8.32 -4.32 -1.45
C VAL A 21 8.67 -3.16 -0.53
N THR A 22 9.62 -3.35 0.39
CA THR A 22 10.11 -2.30 1.28
C THR A 22 10.61 -1.09 0.50
N ASP A 23 11.46 -1.33 -0.51
CA ASP A 23 12.03 -0.26 -1.33
C ASP A 23 10.95 0.50 -2.09
N VAL A 24 10.00 -0.22 -2.68
CA VAL A 24 8.91 0.39 -3.45
C VAL A 24 8.04 1.27 -2.52
N LEU A 25 7.69 0.77 -1.34
CA LEU A 25 6.89 1.53 -0.38
C LEU A 25 7.62 2.76 0.11
N SER A 26 8.91 2.64 0.40
CA SER A 26 9.72 3.76 0.84
C SER A 26 9.79 4.85 -0.23
N GLN A 27 10.04 4.47 -1.48
CA GLN A 27 10.15 5.40 -2.59
C GLN A 27 8.81 6.03 -2.96
N THR A 28 7.73 5.24 -2.97
CA THR A 28 6.42 5.71 -3.43
C THR A 28 5.69 6.52 -2.36
N LEU A 29 5.67 6.02 -1.12
CA LEU A 29 4.90 6.65 -0.04
C LEU A 29 5.76 7.56 0.82
N GLY A 30 7.06 7.58 0.61
CA GLY A 30 7.98 8.39 1.41
C GLY A 30 8.16 7.85 2.83
N TYR A 31 7.84 6.59 3.06
CA TYR A 31 8.00 5.99 4.39
C TYR A 31 9.47 5.78 4.71
N HIS A 32 9.80 5.99 5.98
CA HIS A 32 11.11 5.60 6.49
C HIS A 32 11.33 4.10 6.21
N PRO A 33 12.55 3.67 5.87
CA PRO A 33 12.80 2.26 5.56
C PRO A 33 12.31 1.28 6.62
N THR A 34 12.40 1.65 7.91
CA THR A 34 11.90 0.81 9.01
C THR A 34 10.38 0.64 8.92
N GLN A 35 9.65 1.71 8.68
CA GLN A 35 8.18 1.67 8.54
C GLN A 35 7.79 0.89 7.28
N ALA A 36 8.48 1.12 6.17
CA ALA A 36 8.23 0.40 4.93
C ALA A 36 8.48 -1.09 5.09
N PHE A 37 9.55 -1.48 5.82
CA PHE A 37 9.84 -2.88 6.12
C PHE A 37 8.74 -3.51 6.96
N GLN A 38 8.23 -2.80 7.96
CA GLN A 38 7.13 -3.30 8.79
C GLN A 38 5.89 -3.58 7.95
N CYS A 39 5.55 -2.68 7.03
CA CYS A 39 4.43 -2.88 6.11
C CYS A 39 4.66 -4.10 5.22
N ALA A 40 5.84 -4.21 4.63
CA ALA A 40 6.19 -5.34 3.76
C ALA A 40 6.11 -6.67 4.51
N ASN A 41 6.57 -6.70 5.75
CA ASN A 41 6.52 -7.88 6.59
C ASN A 41 5.08 -8.29 6.91
N LEU A 42 4.20 -7.31 7.18
CA LEU A 42 2.79 -7.57 7.44
C LEU A 42 2.06 -8.07 6.20
N ILE A 43 2.39 -7.53 5.02
CA ILE A 43 1.85 -8.04 3.75
C ILE A 43 2.22 -9.51 3.57
N ASP A 44 3.48 -9.84 3.81
CA ASP A 44 3.97 -11.22 3.69
C ASP A 44 3.28 -12.16 4.67
N LYS A 45 3.18 -11.76 5.93
CA LYS A 45 2.62 -12.61 6.99
C LYS A 45 1.11 -12.77 6.91
N ARG A 46 0.38 -11.70 6.56
CA ARG A 46 -1.08 -11.67 6.58
C ARG A 46 -1.72 -11.93 5.23
N GLY A 47 -0.93 -11.91 4.17
CA GLY A 47 -1.44 -12.03 2.81
C GLY A 47 -1.88 -10.71 2.20
N SER A 48 -2.18 -9.71 3.02
CA SER A 48 -2.52 -8.36 2.57
C SER A 48 -2.40 -7.39 3.74
N TYR A 49 -2.26 -6.11 3.42
CA TYR A 49 -2.19 -5.07 4.45
C TYR A 49 -2.56 -3.71 3.86
N ILE A 50 -3.28 -2.91 4.63
CA ILE A 50 -3.61 -1.53 4.25
C ILE A 50 -2.41 -0.66 4.65
N VAL A 51 -1.69 -0.17 3.64
CA VAL A 51 -0.46 0.59 3.88
C VAL A 51 -0.71 2.08 4.11
N LYS A 52 -1.85 2.59 3.66
CA LYS A 52 -2.21 4.00 3.85
C LYS A 52 -3.73 4.16 3.76
N GLU A 53 -4.27 5.08 4.56
CA GLU A 53 -5.68 5.43 4.51
C GLU A 53 -5.85 6.88 4.03
N PHE A 54 -6.96 7.14 3.36
CA PHE A 54 -7.28 8.47 2.83
C PHE A 54 -8.74 8.80 3.15
N ASP A 55 -9.04 10.07 3.35
CA ASP A 55 -10.43 10.52 3.35
C ASP A 55 -11.00 10.29 1.94
N PHE A 56 -12.31 10.03 1.86
CA PHE A 56 -12.95 9.78 0.57
C PHE A 56 -12.74 10.94 -0.42
N LYS A 57 -12.71 12.17 0.07
CA LYS A 57 -12.45 13.35 -0.76
C LYS A 57 -11.07 13.32 -1.44
N ASP A 58 -10.13 12.56 -0.88
CA ASP A 58 -8.76 12.41 -1.40
C ASP A 58 -8.58 11.10 -2.17
N LYS A 59 -9.66 10.44 -2.55
CA LYS A 59 -9.62 9.17 -3.27
C LYS A 59 -8.74 9.25 -4.53
N HIS A 60 -8.74 10.38 -5.21
CA HIS A 60 -7.89 10.56 -6.39
C HIS A 60 -6.40 10.40 -6.09
N LYS A 61 -5.96 10.80 -4.89
CA LYS A 61 -4.56 10.58 -4.46
C LYS A 61 -4.28 9.11 -4.27
N ALA A 62 -5.23 8.36 -3.67
CA ALA A 62 -5.11 6.92 -3.51
C ALA A 62 -5.00 6.24 -4.88
N GLU A 63 -5.76 6.70 -5.87
CA GLU A 63 -5.70 6.14 -7.22
C GLU A 63 -4.35 6.39 -7.88
N LEU A 64 -3.73 7.54 -7.66
CA LEU A 64 -2.39 7.83 -8.17
C LEU A 64 -1.36 6.89 -7.55
N TYR A 65 -1.38 6.72 -6.23
CA TYR A 65 -0.48 5.79 -5.57
C TYR A 65 -0.71 4.36 -6.05
N ARG A 66 -1.97 3.96 -6.22
CA ARG A 66 -2.29 2.64 -6.74
C ARG A 66 -1.66 2.41 -8.11
N SER A 67 -1.77 3.37 -9.02
CA SER A 67 -1.16 3.26 -10.35
C SER A 67 0.35 3.08 -10.27
N VAL A 68 1.02 3.87 -9.42
CA VAL A 68 2.48 3.78 -9.27
C VAL A 68 2.88 2.43 -8.71
N LEU A 69 2.15 1.94 -7.71
CA LEU A 69 2.45 0.65 -7.09
C LEU A 69 2.21 -0.52 -8.05
N ILE A 70 1.12 -0.47 -8.83
CA ILE A 70 0.84 -1.49 -9.85
C ILE A 70 1.94 -1.48 -10.92
N ASN A 71 2.37 -0.31 -11.37
CA ASN A 71 3.44 -0.20 -12.36
C ASN A 71 4.77 -0.73 -11.82
N ALA A 72 4.98 -0.66 -10.51
CA ALA A 72 6.16 -1.23 -9.86
C ALA A 72 6.08 -2.76 -9.71
N GLY A 73 4.91 -3.35 -9.96
CA GLY A 73 4.72 -4.80 -9.88
C GLY A 73 3.99 -5.29 -8.64
N LEU A 74 3.39 -4.41 -7.85
CA LEU A 74 2.65 -4.80 -6.65
C LEU A 74 1.15 -4.88 -6.94
N ILE A 75 0.50 -5.93 -6.42
CA ILE A 75 -0.95 -6.07 -6.53
C ILE A 75 -1.58 -5.11 -5.52
N THR A 76 -2.23 -4.07 -6.02
CA THR A 76 -2.74 -2.98 -5.18
C THR A 76 -4.20 -2.71 -5.49
N LYS A 77 -5.01 -2.53 -4.45
CA LYS A 77 -6.44 -2.24 -4.56
C LYS A 77 -6.80 -1.07 -3.64
N ILE A 78 -7.85 -0.35 -4.01
CA ILE A 78 -8.46 0.64 -3.14
C ILE A 78 -9.75 0.02 -2.60
N ILE A 79 -9.90 0.01 -1.28
CA ILE A 79 -11.07 -0.58 -0.63
C ILE A 79 -11.76 0.45 0.25
N PRO A 80 -13.09 0.37 0.38
CA PRO A 80 -13.81 1.21 1.34
C PRO A 80 -13.50 0.75 2.76
N LEU A 81 -13.45 1.70 3.67
CA LEU A 81 -13.21 1.43 5.08
C LEU A 81 -14.45 1.75 5.92
#